data_bec612f160cbf0a8730c5b20f5ec2547
#
_entry.id   bec612f160cbf0a8730c5b20f5ec2547
#
_cell.length_a   1.000
_cell.length_b   1.000
_cell.length_c   1.000
_cell.angle_alpha   90.00
_cell.angle_beta   90.00
_cell.angle_gamma   90.00
#
_symmetry.space_group_name_H-M   'P 1'
#
loop_
_entity.id
_entity.type
_entity.pdbx_description
1 polymer ?
#
loop_
_entity_poly.entity_id
_entity_poly.type
_entity_poly.pdbx_seq_one_letter_code
_entity_poly.pdbx_strand_id
1 'polypeptide(L)'
;MIRAAIMAVILPFYVSHTISVADVPEIQEEPVEIQQEEPAEPSMEYAGDYRVTAYAYYEGNGENYSTASGATPVPYYTVATNDEFDFGTVLYIEGIGEVEVQDRGSFSEGIIDLHIGDTPMSEFDDRVREVYIVRR
;
A
#
# COMPACT_ATOMS: atom_id res chain seq x y z
N MET A 1 73.78 -10.28 49.17
CA MET A 1 73.77 -8.85 48.80
C MET A 1 72.51 -8.60 48.02
N ILE A 2 71.47 -8.04 48.66
CA ILE A 2 70.15 -7.85 48.09
C ILE A 2 70.06 -6.34 47.82
N ARG A 3 69.88 -5.95 46.56
CA ARG A 3 69.62 -4.56 46.15
C ARG A 3 68.07 -4.38 46.08
N ALA A 4 67.52 -3.61 46.96
CA ALA A 4 66.12 -3.18 46.91
C ALA A 4 65.98 -2.06 45.84
N ALA A 5 65.09 -2.30 44.86
CA ALA A 5 64.65 -1.28 43.93
C ALA A 5 63.45 -0.51 44.48
N ILE A 6 63.61 0.80 44.63
CA ILE A 6 62.52 1.71 45.06
C ILE A 6 61.70 2.03 43.83
N MET A 7 60.45 1.63 43.84
CA MET A 7 59.49 1.94 42.77
C MET A 7 58.72 3.17 43.16
N ALA A 8 58.95 4.27 42.44
CA ALA A 8 58.25 5.54 42.65
C ALA A 8 56.86 5.44 41.98
N VAL A 9 55.83 5.51 42.81
CA VAL A 9 54.43 5.61 42.35
C VAL A 9 54.10 7.05 42.02
N ILE A 10 53.92 7.36 40.75
CA ILE A 10 53.42 8.67 40.29
C ILE A 10 51.90 8.62 40.29
N LEU A 11 51.26 9.34 41.20
CA LEU A 11 49.83 9.54 41.24
C LEU A 11 49.45 10.63 40.22
N PRO A 12 48.49 10.34 39.30
CA PRO A 12 47.98 11.40 38.41
C PRO A 12 47.06 12.36 39.21
N PHE A 13 47.35 13.65 39.11
CA PHE A 13 46.44 14.70 39.58
C PHE A 13 45.20 14.75 38.70
N TYR A 14 44.07 14.28 39.22
CA TYR A 14 42.77 14.53 38.59
C TYR A 14 42.33 15.96 38.91
N VAL A 15 42.36 16.83 37.91
CA VAL A 15 41.72 18.15 37.99
C VAL A 15 40.23 17.94 37.72
N SER A 16 39.43 17.93 38.77
CA SER A 16 37.97 17.93 38.65
C SER A 16 37.53 19.31 38.15
N HIS A 17 37.19 19.42 36.88
CA HIS A 17 36.42 20.55 36.37
C HIS A 17 34.95 20.35 36.75
N THR A 18 34.50 21.06 37.75
CA THR A 18 33.07 21.16 38.03
C THR A 18 32.46 22.10 36.98
N ILE A 19 31.77 21.48 36.00
CA ILE A 19 30.96 22.23 35.07
C ILE A 19 29.70 22.67 35.85
N SER A 20 29.53 23.99 35.99
CA SER A 20 28.33 24.55 36.58
C SER A 20 27.12 24.33 35.67
N VAL A 21 26.10 23.62 36.17
CA VAL A 21 24.88 23.31 35.47
C VAL A 21 23.91 24.48 35.32
N ALA A 22 24.40 25.73 35.52
CA ALA A 22 23.56 26.91 35.60
C ALA A 22 23.20 27.57 34.26
N ASP A 23 23.69 27.07 33.12
CA ASP A 23 23.47 27.69 31.79
C ASP A 23 22.95 26.74 30.71
N VAL A 24 22.11 25.75 31.08
CA VAL A 24 21.33 25.00 30.11
C VAL A 24 20.01 25.77 29.93
N PRO A 25 19.73 26.34 28.74
CA PRO A 25 18.42 26.95 28.50
C PRO A 25 17.37 25.81 28.58
N GLU A 26 16.40 26.02 29.46
CA GLU A 26 15.21 25.16 29.57
C GLU A 26 14.47 25.25 28.24
N ILE A 27 14.60 24.17 27.41
CA ILE A 27 13.81 24.03 26.21
C ILE A 27 12.39 23.71 26.69
N GLN A 28 11.52 24.72 26.66
CA GLN A 28 10.09 24.51 26.82
C GLN A 28 9.61 23.77 25.57
N GLU A 29 9.51 22.44 25.68
CA GLU A 29 8.79 21.65 24.71
C GLU A 29 7.30 22.00 24.85
N GLU A 30 6.80 22.84 23.93
CA GLU A 30 5.36 23.00 23.78
C GLU A 30 4.80 21.61 23.40
N PRO A 31 3.70 21.15 24.05
CA PRO A 31 3.07 19.90 23.68
C PRO A 31 2.62 20.00 22.21
N VAL A 32 3.30 19.27 21.33
CA VAL A 32 2.80 19.06 19.96
C VAL A 32 1.56 18.20 20.10
N GLU A 33 0.40 18.84 20.02
CA GLU A 33 -0.88 18.16 19.92
C GLU A 33 -0.91 17.41 18.59
N ILE A 34 -0.53 16.13 18.62
CA ILE A 34 -0.67 15.23 17.50
C ILE A 34 -2.18 15.03 17.34
N GLN A 35 -2.78 15.81 16.45
CA GLN A 35 -4.12 15.50 15.97
C GLN A 35 -4.03 14.14 15.27
N GLN A 36 -4.46 13.09 15.96
CA GLN A 36 -4.74 11.82 15.32
C GLN A 36 -5.91 12.08 14.37
N GLU A 37 -5.62 12.21 13.07
CA GLU A 37 -6.65 12.10 12.06
C GLU A 37 -7.27 10.71 12.22
N GLU A 38 -8.50 10.68 12.69
CA GLU A 38 -9.32 9.48 12.72
C GLU A 38 -9.42 8.98 11.26
N PRO A 39 -9.13 7.70 10.98
CA PRO A 39 -9.19 7.19 9.61
C PRO A 39 -10.57 7.50 9.02
N ALA A 40 -10.59 8.22 7.91
CA ALA A 40 -11.85 8.53 7.23
C ALA A 40 -12.57 7.22 6.90
N GLU A 41 -13.87 7.13 7.25
CA GLU A 41 -14.71 6.00 6.85
C GLU A 41 -14.65 5.83 5.33
N PRO A 42 -14.55 4.59 4.80
CA PRO A 42 -14.55 4.36 3.37
C PRO A 42 -15.81 4.95 2.74
N SER A 43 -15.65 5.79 1.74
CA SER A 43 -16.77 6.36 0.99
C SER A 43 -16.81 5.79 -0.42
N MET A 44 -18.02 5.68 -0.99
CA MET A 44 -18.23 5.21 -2.35
C MET A 44 -18.75 6.36 -3.22
N GLU A 45 -18.06 6.59 -4.34
CA GLU A 45 -18.44 7.56 -5.35
C GLU A 45 -18.94 6.83 -6.59
N TYR A 46 -20.18 7.09 -7.00
CA TYR A 46 -20.75 6.47 -8.20
C TYR A 46 -19.97 6.85 -9.44
N ALA A 47 -19.40 5.86 -10.12
CA ALA A 47 -18.62 6.04 -11.33
C ALA A 47 -19.47 5.93 -12.60
N GLY A 48 -20.51 5.11 -12.58
CA GLY A 48 -21.38 4.88 -13.73
C GLY A 48 -21.89 3.44 -13.83
N ASP A 49 -22.59 3.19 -14.93
CA ASP A 49 -23.02 1.86 -15.34
C ASP A 49 -22.02 1.29 -16.34
N TYR A 50 -21.38 0.18 -16.01
CA TYR A 50 -20.38 -0.48 -16.84
C TYR A 50 -20.84 -1.86 -17.25
N ARG A 51 -20.55 -2.22 -18.50
CA ARG A 51 -20.68 -3.62 -18.92
C ARG A 51 -19.51 -4.40 -18.32
N VAL A 52 -19.82 -5.36 -17.45
CA VAL A 52 -18.82 -6.22 -16.83
C VAL A 52 -18.76 -7.52 -17.59
N THR A 53 -17.64 -7.72 -18.26
CA THR A 53 -17.26 -8.95 -18.97
C THR A 53 -16.28 -9.76 -18.13
N ALA A 54 -15.79 -10.86 -18.61
CA ALA A 54 -14.81 -11.67 -17.91
C ALA A 54 -13.73 -12.21 -18.84
N TYR A 55 -12.54 -12.45 -18.27
CA TYR A 55 -11.46 -13.18 -18.93
C TYR A 55 -10.85 -14.21 -17.98
N ALA A 56 -10.30 -15.27 -18.54
CA ALA A 56 -9.77 -16.40 -17.81
C ALA A 56 -8.27 -16.61 -18.06
N TYR A 57 -7.60 -17.44 -17.24
CA TYR A 57 -6.18 -17.75 -17.41
C TYR A 57 -5.82 -18.27 -18.80
N TYR A 58 -6.70 -19.05 -19.42
CA TYR A 58 -6.43 -19.64 -20.74
C TYR A 58 -6.48 -18.62 -21.89
N GLU A 59 -7.07 -17.45 -21.66
CA GLU A 59 -7.09 -16.35 -22.65
C GLU A 59 -5.83 -15.48 -22.56
N GLY A 60 -5.10 -15.56 -21.44
CA GLY A 60 -3.79 -14.96 -21.24
C GLY A 60 -2.66 -15.98 -21.40
N ASN A 61 -1.60 -15.81 -20.61
CA ASN A 61 -0.42 -16.67 -20.61
C ASN A 61 -0.47 -17.77 -19.52
N GLY A 62 -1.66 -18.15 -19.04
CA GLY A 62 -1.87 -19.12 -17.97
C GLY A 62 -1.63 -18.49 -16.57
N GLU A 63 -1.52 -19.35 -15.54
CA GLU A 63 -1.40 -18.94 -14.14
C GLU A 63 -0.17 -18.06 -13.83
N ASN A 64 0.85 -18.07 -14.69
CA ASN A 64 2.05 -17.23 -14.55
C ASN A 64 1.94 -15.89 -15.29
N TYR A 65 0.76 -15.57 -15.76
CA TYR A 65 0.48 -14.31 -16.42
C TYR A 65 0.65 -13.13 -15.44
N SER A 66 1.31 -12.09 -15.93
CA SER A 66 1.46 -10.82 -15.21
C SER A 66 0.56 -9.78 -15.87
N THR A 67 -0.19 -9.05 -15.07
CA THR A 67 -1.04 -7.96 -15.54
C THR A 67 -0.22 -6.79 -16.10
N ALA A 68 -0.86 -5.84 -16.76
CA ALA A 68 -0.20 -4.65 -17.30
C ALA A 68 0.44 -3.77 -16.20
N SER A 69 -0.06 -3.82 -14.96
CA SER A 69 0.57 -3.17 -13.80
C SER A 69 1.79 -3.93 -13.25
N GLY A 70 2.02 -5.16 -13.69
CA GLY A 70 3.03 -6.08 -13.14
C GLY A 70 2.56 -6.93 -11.97
N ALA A 71 1.31 -6.79 -11.53
CA ALA A 71 0.73 -7.61 -10.48
C ALA A 71 0.42 -9.03 -10.98
N THR A 72 0.40 -10.00 -10.06
CA THR A 72 -0.17 -11.32 -10.32
C THR A 72 -1.69 -11.20 -10.26
N PRO A 73 -2.43 -11.63 -11.31
CA PRO A 73 -3.88 -11.51 -11.31
C PRO A 73 -4.51 -12.41 -10.23
N VAL A 74 -5.52 -11.89 -9.56
CA VAL A 74 -6.29 -12.60 -8.53
C VAL A 74 -7.73 -12.76 -9.03
N PRO A 75 -8.25 -13.99 -9.10
CA PRO A 75 -9.62 -14.24 -9.55
C PRO A 75 -10.64 -13.46 -8.73
N TYR A 76 -11.64 -12.89 -9.40
CA TYR A 76 -12.72 -12.07 -8.82
C TYR A 76 -12.27 -10.83 -8.05
N TYR A 77 -11.02 -10.41 -8.24
CA TYR A 77 -10.46 -9.20 -7.64
C TYR A 77 -9.73 -8.32 -8.67
N THR A 78 -8.97 -8.92 -9.59
CA THR A 78 -8.27 -8.19 -10.64
C THR A 78 -9.22 -7.85 -11.77
N VAL A 79 -9.24 -6.57 -12.17
CA VAL A 79 -9.96 -6.14 -13.37
C VAL A 79 -9.02 -5.47 -14.36
N ALA A 80 -9.34 -5.67 -15.65
CA ALA A 80 -8.81 -4.88 -16.75
C ALA A 80 -9.80 -3.80 -17.14
N THR A 81 -9.29 -2.59 -17.39
CA THR A 81 -10.05 -1.48 -17.96
C THR A 81 -9.24 -0.88 -19.12
N ASN A 82 -9.83 0.03 -19.88
CA ASN A 82 -9.03 0.96 -20.67
C ASN A 82 -8.29 1.93 -19.72
N ASP A 83 -7.99 3.13 -20.12
CA ASP A 83 -7.31 4.17 -19.34
C ASP A 83 -8.26 5.10 -18.55
N GLU A 84 -9.56 4.74 -18.40
CA GLU A 84 -10.53 5.52 -17.61
C GLU A 84 -10.18 5.53 -16.11
N PHE A 85 -9.59 4.45 -15.61
CA PHE A 85 -9.17 4.32 -14.20
C PHE A 85 -7.67 4.06 -14.12
N ASP A 86 -6.99 4.71 -13.18
CA ASP A 86 -5.59 4.45 -12.89
C ASP A 86 -5.39 3.08 -12.24
N PHE A 87 -4.20 2.48 -12.42
CA PHE A 87 -3.82 1.27 -11.68
C PHE A 87 -3.90 1.50 -10.17
N GLY A 88 -4.40 0.51 -9.44
CA GLY A 88 -4.59 0.58 -8.00
C GLY A 88 -5.92 1.23 -7.59
N THR A 89 -6.71 1.74 -8.53
CA THR A 89 -8.07 2.20 -8.22
C THR A 89 -8.90 1.02 -7.74
N VAL A 90 -9.49 1.15 -6.55
CA VAL A 90 -10.43 0.16 -6.02
C VAL A 90 -11.83 0.54 -6.45
N LEU A 91 -12.51 -0.39 -7.09
CA LEU A 91 -13.90 -0.26 -7.52
C LEU A 91 -14.77 -1.23 -6.73
N TYR A 92 -15.98 -0.82 -6.41
CA TYR A 92 -17.04 -1.73 -5.99
C TYR A 92 -18.00 -1.95 -7.17
N ILE A 93 -18.20 -3.20 -7.54
CA ILE A 93 -19.12 -3.61 -8.61
C ILE A 93 -20.32 -4.31 -7.99
N GLU A 94 -21.52 -3.82 -8.30
CA GLU A 94 -22.76 -4.44 -7.80
C GLU A 94 -22.84 -5.94 -8.12
N GLY A 95 -23.08 -6.74 -7.08
CA GLY A 95 -23.19 -8.20 -7.19
C GLY A 95 -21.87 -8.95 -7.36
N ILE A 96 -20.71 -8.25 -7.34
CA ILE A 96 -19.37 -8.86 -7.36
C ILE A 96 -18.60 -8.48 -6.09
N GLY A 97 -18.58 -7.19 -5.72
CA GLY A 97 -17.84 -6.67 -4.59
C GLY A 97 -16.66 -5.78 -5.00
N GLU A 98 -15.69 -5.63 -4.10
CA GLU A 98 -14.49 -4.82 -4.34
C GLU A 98 -13.51 -5.53 -5.27
N VAL A 99 -13.01 -4.78 -6.24
CA VAL A 99 -12.02 -5.21 -7.23
C VAL A 99 -10.98 -4.11 -7.40
N GLU A 100 -9.81 -4.44 -7.93
CA GLU A 100 -8.74 -3.49 -8.18
C GLU A 100 -8.35 -3.45 -9.65
N VAL A 101 -8.18 -2.27 -10.18
CA VAL A 101 -7.69 -2.04 -11.54
C VAL A 101 -6.20 -2.36 -11.61
N GLN A 102 -5.86 -3.52 -12.14
CA GLN A 102 -4.48 -4.02 -12.25
C GLN A 102 -4.06 -4.32 -13.68
N ASP A 103 -5.02 -4.40 -14.60
CA ASP A 103 -4.76 -4.79 -15.98
C ASP A 103 -5.33 -3.79 -16.99
N ARG A 104 -4.95 -3.95 -18.25
CA ARG A 104 -5.41 -3.13 -19.38
C ARG A 104 -5.94 -3.99 -20.49
N GLY A 105 -7.02 -3.51 -21.09
CA GLY A 105 -7.58 -4.08 -22.29
C GLY A 105 -7.89 -3.02 -23.33
N SER A 106 -7.92 -3.41 -24.61
CA SER A 106 -8.25 -2.52 -25.71
C SER A 106 -9.77 -2.49 -25.92
N PHE A 107 -10.51 -2.04 -24.91
CA PHE A 107 -11.97 -1.92 -24.96
C PHE A 107 -12.40 -0.47 -25.23
N SER A 108 -13.67 -0.31 -25.63
CA SER A 108 -14.36 0.96 -25.57
C SER A 108 -14.55 1.41 -24.10
N GLU A 109 -14.80 2.70 -23.89
CA GLU A 109 -15.27 3.20 -22.59
C GLU A 109 -16.51 2.44 -22.09
N GLY A 110 -16.67 2.36 -20.77
CA GLY A 110 -17.83 1.72 -20.17
C GLY A 110 -17.74 0.18 -20.08
N ILE A 111 -16.55 -0.41 -20.30
CA ILE A 111 -16.31 -1.85 -20.15
C ILE A 111 -15.28 -2.10 -19.06
N ILE A 112 -15.59 -3.03 -18.16
CA ILE A 112 -14.68 -3.59 -17.16
C ILE A 112 -14.60 -5.10 -17.38
N ASP A 113 -13.41 -5.65 -17.49
CA ASP A 113 -13.16 -7.06 -17.73
C ASP A 113 -12.61 -7.73 -16.48
N LEU A 114 -13.40 -8.60 -15.86
CA LEU A 114 -13.08 -9.24 -14.58
C LEU A 114 -12.26 -10.51 -14.81
N HIS A 115 -11.14 -10.64 -14.11
CA HIS A 115 -10.40 -11.88 -14.08
C HIS A 115 -11.14 -12.96 -13.27
N ILE A 116 -11.48 -14.09 -13.89
CA ILE A 116 -12.26 -15.15 -13.24
C ILE A 116 -11.47 -16.47 -13.04
N GLY A 117 -10.14 -16.42 -13.21
CA GLY A 117 -9.27 -17.58 -13.02
C GLY A 117 -9.60 -18.70 -14.03
N ASP A 118 -9.82 -19.89 -13.51
CA ASP A 118 -10.18 -21.09 -14.30
C ASP A 118 -11.69 -21.29 -14.46
N THR A 119 -12.50 -20.36 -13.97
CA THR A 119 -13.96 -20.46 -14.12
C THR A 119 -14.33 -20.43 -15.60
N PRO A 120 -15.19 -21.37 -16.07
CA PRO A 120 -15.65 -21.35 -17.45
C PRO A 120 -16.38 -20.03 -17.78
N MET A 121 -16.04 -19.42 -18.91
CA MET A 121 -16.66 -18.16 -19.37
C MET A 121 -18.19 -18.26 -19.47
N SER A 122 -18.71 -19.44 -19.77
CA SER A 122 -20.16 -19.70 -19.85
C SER A 122 -20.90 -19.60 -18.52
N GLU A 123 -20.16 -19.59 -17.40
CA GLU A 123 -20.73 -19.48 -16.06
C GLU A 123 -20.72 -18.01 -15.57
N PHE A 124 -20.08 -17.11 -16.30
CA PHE A 124 -20.06 -15.70 -15.94
C PHE A 124 -21.27 -14.97 -16.53
N ASP A 125 -21.92 -14.17 -15.68
CA ASP A 125 -23.09 -13.36 -16.05
C ASP A 125 -22.61 -11.97 -16.56
N ASP A 126 -22.30 -11.91 -17.85
CA ASP A 126 -21.92 -10.70 -18.57
C ASP A 126 -23.13 -9.77 -18.69
N ARG A 127 -23.11 -8.67 -17.93
CA ARG A 127 -24.18 -7.66 -17.92
C ARG A 127 -23.69 -6.28 -17.48
N VAL A 128 -24.54 -5.29 -17.65
CA VAL A 128 -24.34 -3.95 -17.11
C VAL A 128 -24.58 -3.98 -15.58
N ARG A 129 -23.66 -3.33 -14.84
CA ARG A 129 -23.71 -3.23 -13.38
C ARG A 129 -23.34 -1.81 -12.95
N GLU A 130 -23.90 -1.38 -11.83
CA GLU A 130 -23.45 -0.15 -11.17
C GLU A 130 -22.05 -0.31 -10.60
N VAL A 131 -21.22 0.69 -10.82
CA VAL A 131 -19.83 0.73 -10.37
C VAL A 131 -19.57 1.98 -9.56
N TYR A 132 -18.83 1.83 -8.47
CA TYR A 132 -18.46 2.88 -7.54
C TYR A 132 -16.96 2.87 -7.31
N ILE A 133 -16.35 4.06 -7.20
CA ILE A 133 -14.97 4.22 -6.75
C ILE A 133 -14.94 4.20 -5.24
N VAL A 134 -14.11 3.33 -4.64
CA VAL A 134 -13.92 3.27 -3.20
C VAL A 134 -12.82 4.26 -2.80
N ARG A 135 -13.15 5.21 -1.94
CA ARG A 135 -12.22 6.18 -1.34
C ARG A 135 -11.89 5.75 0.08
N ARG A 136 -10.60 5.64 0.39
CA ARG A 136 -10.09 5.31 1.72
C ARG A 136 -9.09 6.36 2.18
#